data_d3ebfa7e62597d238784e7c663f2e197
#
_entry.id   d3ebfa7e62597d238784e7c663f2e197
#
_cell.length_a   1.000
_cell.length_b   1.000
_cell.length_c   1.000
_cell.angle_alpha   90.00
_cell.angle_beta   90.00
_cell.angle_gamma   90.00
#
_symmetry.space_group_name_H-M   'P 1'
#
loop_
_entity.id
_entity.type
_entity.pdbx_description
1 polymer ?
#
loop_
_entity_poly.entity_id
_entity_poly.type
_entity_poly.pdbx_seq_one_letter_code
_entity_poly.pdbx_strand_id
1 'polypeptide(L)'
;MKVLILNGSPRRHGNISKMLELMKRELEGCGAETVYIDVPRLQVHPCFGCMKCRCSLKCCLPEDGAQRVLQSMKEADAVIIGAPCYWGNMPGEVKVLFDRMVYGMMGENSWGMPLPLHKGKKAIVVSTCTTPYPFNILYNQTHGVVKAFREILKWSGFKIVKTIERGGTKKHPELTEKDMRNCKKAVHKLL
;
A
#
# COMPACT_ATOMS: atom_id res chain seq x y z
N MET A 1 10.86 15.65 -3.39
CA MET A 1 10.16 14.40 -3.73
C MET A 1 8.92 14.30 -2.85
N LYS A 2 7.76 13.97 -3.44
CA LYS A 2 6.48 13.77 -2.72
C LYS A 2 6.20 12.28 -2.56
N VAL A 3 5.94 11.82 -1.34
CA VAL A 3 5.69 10.40 -1.03
C VAL A 3 4.31 10.23 -0.40
N LEU A 4 3.49 9.39 -1.01
CA LEU A 4 2.22 8.96 -0.42
C LEU A 4 2.44 7.77 0.51
N ILE A 5 1.94 7.86 1.74
CA ILE A 5 1.98 6.79 2.73
C ILE A 5 0.55 6.33 3.02
N LEU A 6 0.24 5.08 2.68
CA LEU A 6 -1.06 4.46 2.94
C LEU A 6 -0.97 3.51 4.13
N ASN A 7 -1.60 3.88 5.22
CA ASN A 7 -1.74 3.02 6.40
C ASN A 7 -3.03 2.21 6.33
N GLY A 8 -2.90 0.91 6.04
CA GLY A 8 -4.01 -0.04 6.00
C GLY A 8 -4.33 -0.69 7.36
N SER A 9 -3.73 -0.23 8.46
CA SER A 9 -3.99 -0.79 9.79
C SER A 9 -5.15 -0.10 10.48
N PRO A 10 -6.15 -0.83 11.00
CA PRO A 10 -7.19 -0.25 11.84
C PRO A 10 -6.67 0.21 13.22
N ARG A 11 -5.51 -0.28 13.65
CA ARG A 11 -4.90 0.04 14.95
C ARG A 11 -3.98 1.25 14.83
N ARG A 12 -4.36 2.39 15.45
CA ARG A 12 -3.59 3.65 15.44
C ARG A 12 -2.15 3.50 15.92
N HIS A 13 -1.92 2.68 16.93
CA HIS A 13 -0.62 2.46 17.55
C HIS A 13 -0.10 1.03 17.31
N GLY A 14 -0.61 0.37 16.25
CA GLY A 14 -0.16 -0.95 15.85
C GLY A 14 1.21 -0.92 15.16
N ASN A 15 1.79 -2.10 14.95
CA ASN A 15 3.12 -2.22 14.34
C ASN A 15 3.22 -1.56 12.96
N ILE A 16 2.21 -1.71 12.11
CA ILE A 16 2.17 -1.04 10.80
C ILE A 16 2.26 0.46 10.98
N SER A 17 1.39 1.05 11.81
CA SER A 17 1.39 2.50 12.04
C SER A 17 2.72 2.99 12.58
N LYS A 18 3.31 2.30 13.59
CA LYS A 18 4.63 2.64 14.14
C LYS A 18 5.74 2.60 13.07
N MET A 19 5.73 1.58 12.19
CA MET A 19 6.71 1.46 11.11
C MET A 19 6.54 2.56 10.06
N LEU A 20 5.31 2.85 9.65
CA LEU A 20 5.02 3.91 8.67
C LEU A 20 5.34 5.31 9.21
N GLU A 21 5.04 5.58 10.48
CA GLU A 21 5.41 6.83 11.14
C GLU A 21 6.93 7.01 11.22
N LEU A 22 7.67 5.94 11.51
CA LEU A 22 9.13 5.97 11.48
C LEU A 22 9.65 6.29 10.08
N MET A 23 9.08 5.65 9.05
CA MET A 23 9.45 5.91 7.65
C MET A 23 9.09 7.34 7.23
N LYS A 24 7.94 7.86 7.66
CA LYS A 24 7.53 9.24 7.44
C LYS A 24 8.57 10.24 8.00
N ARG A 25 8.94 10.08 9.28
CA ARG A 25 9.95 10.95 9.91
C ARG A 25 11.30 10.90 9.21
N GLU A 26 11.72 9.72 8.77
CA GLU A 26 12.98 9.54 8.02
C GLU A 26 12.92 10.26 6.66
N LEU A 27 11.81 10.17 5.93
CA LEU A 27 11.58 10.88 4.67
C LEU A 27 11.62 12.40 4.87
N GLU A 28 10.88 12.90 5.85
CA GLU A 28 10.82 14.32 6.18
C GLU A 28 12.20 14.85 6.63
N GLY A 29 12.96 14.06 7.39
CA GLY A 29 14.35 14.37 7.75
C GLY A 29 15.30 14.44 6.55
N CYS A 30 14.95 13.77 5.44
CA CYS A 30 15.68 13.85 4.16
C CYS A 30 15.09 14.91 3.20
N GLY A 31 14.17 15.75 3.65
CA GLY A 31 13.57 16.84 2.85
C GLY A 31 12.46 16.40 1.88
N ALA A 32 11.89 15.22 2.06
CA ALA A 32 10.75 14.79 1.26
C ALA A 32 9.42 15.34 1.84
N GLU A 33 8.50 15.71 0.97
CA GLU A 33 7.10 15.98 1.32
C GLU A 33 6.36 14.67 1.50
N THR A 34 5.58 14.52 2.56
CA THR A 34 4.80 13.30 2.81
C THR A 34 3.32 13.57 2.93
N VAL A 35 2.51 12.71 2.32
CA VAL A 35 1.05 12.66 2.50
C VAL A 35 0.72 11.34 3.17
N TYR A 36 0.20 11.40 4.40
CA TYR A 36 -0.14 10.20 5.18
C TYR A 36 -1.65 10.00 5.24
N ILE A 37 -2.14 8.84 4.83
CA ILE A 37 -3.56 8.51 4.79
C ILE A 37 -3.84 7.22 5.56
N ASP A 38 -4.74 7.29 6.53
CA ASP A 38 -5.29 6.15 7.26
C ASP A 38 -6.45 5.54 6.47
N VAL A 39 -6.21 4.48 5.72
CA VAL A 39 -7.21 3.83 4.84
C VAL A 39 -8.47 3.37 5.59
N PRO A 40 -8.39 2.72 6.78
CA PRO A 40 -9.58 2.28 7.51
C PRO A 40 -10.51 3.41 7.99
N ARG A 41 -10.08 4.67 7.86
CA ARG A 41 -10.89 5.84 8.24
C ARG A 41 -11.50 6.56 7.06
N LEU A 42 -11.20 6.09 5.86
CA LEU A 42 -11.81 6.61 4.65
C LEU A 42 -13.21 6.00 4.50
N GLN A 43 -14.16 6.85 4.16
CA GLN A 43 -15.43 6.37 3.64
C GLN A 43 -15.25 6.06 2.16
N VAL A 44 -15.28 4.78 1.82
CA VAL A 44 -15.15 4.28 0.46
C VAL A 44 -16.23 3.24 0.20
N HIS A 45 -17.10 3.49 -0.77
CA HIS A 45 -18.11 2.53 -1.20
C HIS A 45 -17.47 1.38 -1.98
N PRO A 46 -17.86 0.12 -1.76
CA PRO A 46 -17.37 -1.01 -2.54
C PRO A 46 -17.67 -0.86 -4.03
N CYS A 47 -16.75 -1.36 -4.86
CA CYS A 47 -16.99 -1.48 -6.30
C CYS A 47 -18.04 -2.57 -6.54
N PHE A 48 -19.08 -2.27 -7.32
CA PHE A 48 -20.11 -3.25 -7.70
C PHE A 48 -19.93 -3.83 -9.12
N GLY A 49 -18.76 -3.64 -9.73
CA GLY A 49 -18.38 -4.32 -10.97
C GLY A 49 -19.11 -3.88 -12.24
N CYS A 50 -19.64 -2.66 -12.30
CA CYS A 50 -20.42 -2.18 -13.45
C CYS A 50 -19.61 -1.98 -14.75
N MET A 51 -18.29 -2.04 -14.69
CA MET A 51 -17.33 -1.90 -15.81
C MET A 51 -17.36 -0.56 -16.56
N LYS A 52 -18.21 0.41 -16.21
CA LYS A 52 -18.33 1.71 -16.88
C LYS A 52 -17.01 2.49 -16.90
N CYS A 53 -16.21 2.37 -15.84
CA CYS A 53 -14.94 3.05 -15.74
C CYS A 53 -13.87 2.58 -16.74
N ARG A 54 -14.02 1.43 -17.37
CA ARG A 54 -13.13 0.96 -18.47
C ARG A 54 -13.28 1.81 -19.73
N CYS A 55 -14.47 2.33 -19.98
CA CYS A 55 -14.74 3.20 -21.13
C CYS A 55 -14.59 4.68 -20.78
N SER A 56 -15.17 5.11 -19.64
CA SER A 56 -15.24 6.53 -19.26
C SER A 56 -14.01 7.04 -18.53
N LEU A 57 -13.12 6.15 -18.06
CA LEU A 57 -11.99 6.45 -17.17
C LEU A 57 -12.39 7.19 -15.88
N LYS A 58 -13.67 7.02 -15.49
CA LYS A 58 -14.25 7.59 -14.26
C LYS A 58 -15.16 6.55 -13.59
N CYS A 59 -15.17 6.54 -12.26
CA CYS A 59 -16.14 5.73 -11.52
C CYS A 59 -17.53 6.35 -11.61
N CYS A 60 -18.57 5.53 -11.79
CA CYS A 60 -19.95 6.00 -11.83
C CYS A 60 -20.56 6.19 -10.43
N LEU A 61 -19.92 5.70 -9.38
CA LEU A 61 -20.31 5.98 -8.00
C LEU A 61 -19.93 7.42 -7.60
N PRO A 62 -20.64 8.02 -6.65
CA PRO A 62 -20.28 9.32 -6.10
C PRO A 62 -18.81 9.37 -5.65
N GLU A 63 -18.25 10.56 -5.69
CA GLU A 63 -16.90 10.80 -5.18
C GLU A 63 -16.84 10.54 -3.67
N ASP A 64 -15.78 9.84 -3.27
CA ASP A 64 -15.52 9.48 -1.87
C ASP A 64 -13.99 9.47 -1.58
N GLY A 65 -13.59 8.80 -0.53
CA GLY A 65 -12.18 8.70 -0.17
C GLY A 65 -11.28 8.10 -1.25
N ALA A 66 -11.82 7.28 -2.15
CA ALA A 66 -11.02 6.62 -3.20
C ALA A 66 -10.46 7.62 -4.22
N GLN A 67 -11.26 8.59 -4.69
CA GLN A 67 -10.81 9.60 -5.64
C GLN A 67 -9.73 10.48 -5.04
N ARG A 68 -9.85 10.83 -3.76
CA ARG A 68 -8.85 11.63 -3.04
C ARG A 68 -7.52 10.88 -2.93
N VAL A 69 -7.54 9.60 -2.59
CA VAL A 69 -6.33 8.76 -2.55
C VAL A 69 -5.72 8.62 -3.94
N LEU A 70 -6.55 8.39 -4.96
CA LEU A 70 -6.08 8.28 -6.35
C LEU A 70 -5.40 9.57 -6.81
N GLN A 71 -5.94 10.73 -6.47
CA GLN A 71 -5.32 12.00 -6.80
C GLN A 71 -3.96 12.14 -6.11
N SER A 72 -3.88 11.87 -4.80
CA SER A 72 -2.61 11.87 -4.07
C SER A 72 -1.59 10.89 -4.67
N MET A 73 -2.04 9.72 -5.16
CA MET A 73 -1.18 8.73 -5.80
C MET A 73 -0.65 9.18 -7.15
N LYS A 74 -1.46 9.92 -7.92
CA LYS A 74 -1.04 10.53 -9.19
C LYS A 74 0.03 11.62 -8.98
N GLU A 75 -0.10 12.41 -7.92
CA GLU A 75 0.81 13.50 -7.58
C GLU A 75 2.11 13.03 -6.93
N ALA A 76 2.09 11.89 -6.25
CA ALA A 76 3.26 11.37 -5.57
C ALA A 76 4.30 10.79 -6.53
N ASP A 77 5.58 10.96 -6.22
CA ASP A 77 6.73 10.35 -6.91
C ASP A 77 6.92 8.90 -6.50
N ALA A 78 6.51 8.56 -5.27
CA ALA A 78 6.62 7.21 -4.72
C ALA A 78 5.49 6.93 -3.72
N VAL A 79 5.26 5.63 -3.42
CA VAL A 79 4.26 5.20 -2.46
C VAL A 79 4.84 4.22 -1.43
N ILE A 80 4.44 4.37 -0.17
CA ILE A 80 4.67 3.36 0.88
C ILE A 80 3.31 2.84 1.31
N ILE A 81 3.11 1.52 1.25
CA ILE A 81 1.84 0.90 1.65
C ILE A 81 2.13 -0.09 2.77
N GLY A 82 1.46 0.10 3.91
CA GLY A 82 1.54 -0.82 5.03
C GLY A 82 0.19 -1.42 5.38
N ALA A 83 0.12 -2.76 5.52
CA ALA A 83 -1.09 -3.44 5.94
C ALA A 83 -0.81 -4.66 6.83
N PRO A 84 -1.62 -4.90 7.88
CA PRO A 84 -1.56 -6.14 8.62
C PRO A 84 -2.10 -7.29 7.76
N CYS A 85 -1.69 -8.50 8.09
CA CYS A 85 -2.22 -9.71 7.47
C CYS A 85 -3.54 -10.12 8.12
N TYR A 86 -4.58 -10.23 7.34
CA TYR A 86 -5.86 -10.84 7.70
C TYR A 86 -6.16 -11.96 6.71
N TRP A 87 -6.21 -13.22 7.21
CA TRP A 87 -6.44 -14.41 6.38
C TRP A 87 -5.48 -14.55 5.19
N GLY A 88 -4.19 -14.25 5.40
CA GLY A 88 -3.20 -14.31 4.32
C GLY A 88 -3.32 -13.20 3.27
N ASN A 89 -4.10 -12.15 3.54
CA ASN A 89 -4.36 -11.05 2.61
C ASN A 89 -4.36 -9.69 3.35
N MET A 90 -4.48 -8.60 2.59
CA MET A 90 -4.70 -7.26 3.14
C MET A 90 -6.10 -7.14 3.77
N PRO A 91 -6.32 -6.17 4.69
CA PRO A 91 -7.65 -5.88 5.23
C PRO A 91 -8.66 -5.50 4.14
N GLY A 92 -9.94 -5.78 4.39
CA GLY A 92 -11.02 -5.54 3.44
C GLY A 92 -11.10 -4.10 2.94
N GLU A 93 -10.94 -3.14 3.85
CA GLU A 93 -10.98 -1.70 3.53
C GLU A 93 -9.88 -1.29 2.53
N VAL A 94 -8.70 -1.90 2.64
CA VAL A 94 -7.59 -1.68 1.71
C VAL A 94 -7.92 -2.26 0.35
N LYS A 95 -8.50 -3.45 0.31
CA LYS A 95 -8.93 -4.08 -0.95
C LYS A 95 -10.04 -3.28 -1.63
N VAL A 96 -11.05 -2.85 -0.87
CA VAL A 96 -12.14 -1.98 -1.34
C VAL A 96 -11.59 -0.71 -1.97
N LEU A 97 -10.62 -0.05 -1.33
CA LEU A 97 -9.97 1.15 -1.87
C LEU A 97 -9.35 0.88 -3.25
N PHE A 98 -8.53 -0.17 -3.38
CA PHE A 98 -7.88 -0.48 -4.65
C PHE A 98 -8.87 -0.91 -5.74
N ASP A 99 -9.92 -1.64 -5.39
CA ASP A 99 -10.98 -2.02 -6.33
C ASP A 99 -11.71 -0.79 -6.89
N ARG A 100 -11.90 0.25 -6.06
CA ARG A 100 -12.50 1.51 -6.47
C ARG A 100 -11.58 2.37 -7.33
N MET A 101 -10.27 2.24 -7.17
CA MET A 101 -9.28 3.05 -7.89
C MET A 101 -8.79 2.40 -9.19
N VAL A 102 -9.24 1.20 -9.55
CA VAL A 102 -8.68 0.41 -10.66
C VAL A 102 -8.50 1.21 -11.96
N TYR A 103 -9.48 2.05 -12.32
CA TYR A 103 -9.46 2.87 -13.52
C TYR A 103 -8.38 3.95 -13.56
N GLY A 104 -7.88 4.35 -12.41
CA GLY A 104 -6.80 5.31 -12.29
C GLY A 104 -5.45 4.67 -11.97
N MET A 105 -5.44 3.36 -11.72
CA MET A 105 -4.22 2.58 -11.49
C MET A 105 -3.68 1.99 -12.79
N MET A 106 -4.56 1.48 -13.64
CA MET A 106 -4.24 0.93 -14.94
C MET A 106 -5.36 1.24 -15.95
N GLY A 107 -4.97 1.48 -17.19
CA GLY A 107 -5.86 1.56 -18.35
C GLY A 107 -5.80 0.26 -19.18
N GLU A 108 -6.45 0.29 -20.32
CA GLU A 108 -6.40 -0.78 -21.32
C GLU A 108 -6.12 -0.17 -22.70
N ASN A 109 -5.33 -0.84 -23.53
CA ASN A 109 -5.18 -0.48 -24.93
C ASN A 109 -6.33 -1.07 -25.78
N SER A 110 -6.34 -0.79 -27.08
CA SER A 110 -7.34 -1.31 -28.01
C SER A 110 -7.40 -2.84 -28.10
N TRP A 111 -6.38 -3.55 -27.63
CA TRP A 111 -6.29 -5.01 -27.59
C TRP A 111 -6.66 -5.60 -26.22
N GLY A 112 -7.15 -4.76 -25.29
CA GLY A 112 -7.47 -5.20 -23.93
C GLY A 112 -6.24 -5.46 -23.03
N MET A 113 -5.03 -5.06 -23.48
CA MET A 113 -3.83 -5.24 -22.68
C MET A 113 -3.70 -4.12 -21.66
N PRO A 114 -3.31 -4.43 -20.40
CA PRO A 114 -3.14 -3.42 -19.35
C PRO A 114 -2.12 -2.35 -19.72
N LEU A 115 -2.49 -1.09 -19.53
CA LEU A 115 -1.62 0.07 -19.63
C LEU A 115 -1.33 0.62 -18.24
N PRO A 116 -0.10 0.53 -17.74
CA PRO A 116 0.26 1.04 -16.43
C PRO A 116 0.25 2.58 -16.41
N LEU A 117 -0.46 3.18 -15.45
CA LEU A 117 -0.63 4.63 -15.34
C LEU A 117 0.38 5.31 -14.38
N HIS A 118 1.21 4.52 -13.68
CA HIS A 118 2.18 5.02 -12.69
C HIS A 118 3.62 4.56 -13.01
N LYS A 119 3.96 4.44 -14.31
CA LYS A 119 5.31 4.04 -14.75
C LYS A 119 6.40 4.90 -14.13
N GLY A 120 7.47 4.23 -13.67
CA GLY A 120 8.67 4.90 -13.13
C GLY A 120 8.57 5.23 -11.65
N LYS A 121 7.39 5.22 -11.05
CA LYS A 121 7.23 5.46 -9.61
C LYS A 121 7.72 4.27 -8.80
N LYS A 122 8.34 4.57 -7.65
CA LYS A 122 8.84 3.54 -6.73
C LYS A 122 7.79 3.20 -5.67
N ALA A 123 7.84 1.97 -5.13
CA ALA A 123 6.96 1.54 -4.04
C ALA A 123 7.71 0.76 -2.96
N ILE A 124 7.28 0.92 -1.71
CA ILE A 124 7.62 0.04 -0.57
C ILE A 124 6.35 -0.61 -0.07
N VAL A 125 6.43 -1.89 0.24
CA VAL A 125 5.32 -2.65 0.86
C VAL A 125 5.75 -3.15 2.24
N VAL A 126 4.90 -2.91 3.24
CA VAL A 126 5.13 -3.34 4.64
C VAL A 126 3.97 -4.22 5.07
N SER A 127 4.26 -5.42 5.57
CA SER A 127 3.25 -6.30 6.14
C SER A 127 3.66 -6.87 7.49
N THR A 128 2.69 -7.06 8.39
CA THR A 128 2.91 -7.66 9.71
C THR A 128 1.84 -8.70 10.02
N CYS A 129 2.23 -9.74 10.76
CA CYS A 129 1.28 -10.73 11.28
C CYS A 129 1.73 -11.28 12.65
N THR A 130 0.83 -12.03 13.30
CA THR A 130 1.11 -12.71 14.58
C THR A 130 1.95 -13.95 14.42
N THR A 131 1.88 -14.62 13.27
CA THR A 131 2.63 -15.83 12.96
C THR A 131 4.14 -15.56 12.93
N PRO A 132 4.97 -16.31 13.68
CA PRO A 132 6.42 -16.06 13.72
C PRO A 132 7.13 -16.45 12.42
N TYR A 133 8.32 -15.86 12.21
CA TYR A 133 9.23 -16.29 11.16
C TYR A 133 9.78 -17.70 11.46
N PRO A 134 9.95 -18.60 10.46
CA PRO A 134 9.69 -18.39 9.02
C PRO A 134 8.24 -18.70 8.59
N PHE A 135 7.38 -19.12 9.49
CA PHE A 135 6.02 -19.60 9.20
C PHE A 135 5.12 -18.52 8.60
N ASN A 136 5.37 -17.24 8.95
CA ASN A 136 4.67 -16.11 8.31
C ASN A 136 4.86 -16.07 6.79
N ILE A 137 6.00 -16.54 6.29
CA ILE A 137 6.30 -16.64 4.86
C ILE A 137 5.75 -17.97 4.31
N LEU A 138 6.11 -19.09 4.94
CA LEU A 138 5.75 -20.44 4.48
C LEU A 138 4.23 -20.67 4.40
N TYR A 139 3.47 -20.13 5.35
CA TYR A 139 2.01 -20.25 5.37
C TYR A 139 1.31 -19.04 4.70
N ASN A 140 2.04 -18.32 3.86
CA ASN A 140 1.47 -17.25 3.03
C ASN A 140 0.76 -16.14 3.83
N GLN A 141 1.20 -15.85 5.05
CA GLN A 141 0.61 -14.82 5.89
C GLN A 141 1.04 -13.42 5.41
N THR A 142 2.17 -12.89 5.91
CA THR A 142 2.69 -11.62 5.40
C THR A 142 3.00 -11.69 3.91
N HIS A 143 3.46 -12.85 3.44
CA HIS A 143 3.78 -13.07 2.03
C HIS A 143 2.53 -12.95 1.14
N GLY A 144 1.37 -13.42 1.58
CA GLY A 144 0.10 -13.26 0.85
C GLY A 144 -0.28 -11.79 0.67
N VAL A 145 -0.12 -10.97 1.73
CA VAL A 145 -0.32 -9.51 1.64
C VAL A 145 0.62 -8.88 0.62
N VAL A 146 1.92 -9.21 0.69
CA VAL A 146 2.92 -8.71 -0.25
C VAL A 146 2.62 -9.14 -1.67
N LYS A 147 2.18 -10.39 -1.89
CA LYS A 147 1.78 -10.92 -3.19
C LYS A 147 0.58 -10.16 -3.77
N ALA A 148 -0.43 -9.88 -2.96
CA ALA A 148 -1.60 -9.11 -3.39
C ALA A 148 -1.23 -7.66 -3.78
N PHE A 149 -0.40 -6.98 -2.99
CA PHE A 149 0.10 -5.65 -3.37
C PHE A 149 1.01 -5.68 -4.58
N ARG A 150 1.83 -6.71 -4.73
CA ARG A 150 2.70 -6.88 -5.91
C ARG A 150 1.90 -6.97 -7.19
N GLU A 151 0.79 -7.69 -7.16
CA GLU A 151 -0.11 -7.80 -8.31
C GLU A 151 -0.66 -6.42 -8.72
N ILE A 152 -1.22 -5.67 -7.76
CA ILE A 152 -1.76 -4.33 -7.99
C ILE A 152 -0.67 -3.38 -8.51
N LEU A 153 0.45 -3.30 -7.81
CA LEU A 153 1.51 -2.33 -8.10
C LEU A 153 2.23 -2.63 -9.42
N LYS A 154 2.44 -3.91 -9.76
CA LYS A 154 3.04 -4.34 -11.03
C LYS A 154 2.20 -3.86 -12.21
N TRP A 155 0.90 -4.16 -12.21
CA TRP A 155 0.01 -3.77 -13.30
C TRP A 155 -0.19 -2.25 -13.38
N SER A 156 -0.03 -1.56 -12.26
CA SER A 156 -0.06 -0.09 -12.21
C SER A 156 1.25 0.58 -12.67
N GLY A 157 2.34 -0.19 -12.80
CA GLY A 157 3.63 0.31 -13.28
C GLY A 157 4.60 0.77 -12.19
N PHE A 158 4.31 0.50 -10.92
CA PHE A 158 5.23 0.80 -9.83
C PHE A 158 6.38 -0.22 -9.78
N LYS A 159 7.59 0.29 -9.48
CA LYS A 159 8.74 -0.54 -9.14
C LYS A 159 8.81 -0.74 -7.63
N ILE A 160 8.52 -1.94 -7.15
CA ILE A 160 8.69 -2.27 -5.72
C ILE A 160 10.19 -2.37 -5.42
N VAL A 161 10.72 -1.40 -4.69
CA VAL A 161 12.15 -1.32 -4.34
C VAL A 161 12.48 -2.04 -3.03
N LYS A 162 11.49 -2.23 -2.16
CA LYS A 162 11.64 -2.99 -0.92
C LYS A 162 10.32 -3.55 -0.42
N THR A 163 10.37 -4.73 0.18
CA THR A 163 9.31 -5.31 1.00
C THR A 163 9.83 -5.53 2.42
N ILE A 164 8.99 -5.30 3.42
CA ILE A 164 9.25 -5.61 4.82
C ILE A 164 8.13 -6.51 5.33
N GLU A 165 8.49 -7.71 5.73
CA GLU A 165 7.58 -8.73 6.24
C GLU A 165 7.96 -9.06 7.68
N ARG A 166 7.15 -8.61 8.64
CA ARG A 166 7.40 -8.80 10.07
C ARG A 166 6.39 -9.78 10.66
N GLY A 167 6.86 -10.97 11.01
CA GLY A 167 6.08 -11.97 11.76
C GLY A 167 6.25 -11.83 13.28
N GLY A 168 5.49 -12.65 14.03
CA GLY A 168 5.68 -12.82 15.48
C GLY A 168 5.19 -11.64 16.35
N THR A 169 4.33 -10.78 15.84
CA THR A 169 3.92 -9.55 16.54
C THR A 169 3.10 -9.81 17.83
N LYS A 170 2.57 -11.01 18.03
CA LYS A 170 1.90 -11.39 19.29
C LYS A 170 2.93 -11.58 20.41
N LYS A 171 4.04 -12.27 20.12
CA LYS A 171 5.11 -12.55 21.10
C LYS A 171 6.02 -11.34 21.29
N HIS A 172 6.24 -10.56 20.22
CA HIS A 172 7.11 -9.38 20.20
C HIS A 172 6.31 -8.17 19.69
N PRO A 173 5.49 -7.54 20.56
CA PRO A 173 4.57 -6.46 20.13
C PRO A 173 5.29 -5.15 19.78
N GLU A 174 6.50 -4.93 20.33
CA GLU A 174 7.25 -3.71 20.05
C GLU A 174 8.22 -3.89 18.88
N LEU A 175 8.53 -2.79 18.20
CA LEU A 175 9.53 -2.78 17.14
C LEU A 175 10.92 -2.99 17.73
N THR A 176 11.68 -3.88 17.12
CA THR A 176 13.08 -4.09 17.46
C THR A 176 13.96 -3.05 16.75
N GLU A 177 15.21 -2.88 17.22
CA GLU A 177 16.19 -2.06 16.52
C GLU A 177 16.43 -2.53 15.07
N LYS A 178 16.35 -3.84 14.83
CA LYS A 178 16.43 -4.42 13.49
C LYS A 178 15.27 -3.96 12.61
N ASP A 179 14.05 -3.91 13.15
CA ASP A 179 12.87 -3.42 12.42
C ASP A 179 13.05 -1.94 12.07
N MET A 180 13.50 -1.14 13.03
CA MET A 180 13.74 0.30 12.83
C MET A 180 14.82 0.54 11.76
N ARG A 181 15.95 -0.17 11.83
CA ARG A 181 17.00 -0.10 10.79
C ARG A 181 16.50 -0.50 9.41
N ASN A 182 15.66 -1.55 9.35
CA ASN A 182 15.07 -2.00 8.08
C ASN A 182 14.14 -0.95 7.47
N CYS A 183 13.34 -0.26 8.29
CA CYS A 183 12.47 0.83 7.85
C CYS A 183 13.30 1.98 7.26
N LYS A 184 14.35 2.44 7.96
CA LYS A 184 15.24 3.50 7.48
C LYS A 184 15.93 3.12 6.18
N LYS A 185 16.56 1.92 6.12
CA LYS A 185 17.19 1.41 4.88
C LYS A 185 16.21 1.28 3.71
N ALA A 186 14.92 1.02 3.99
CA ALA A 186 13.92 0.96 2.93
C ALA A 186 13.63 2.34 2.36
N VAL A 187 13.51 3.37 3.23
CA VAL A 187 13.31 4.76 2.82
C VAL A 187 14.43 5.22 1.87
N HIS A 188 15.69 4.98 2.21
CA HIS A 188 16.83 5.36 1.35
C HIS A 188 16.85 4.69 -0.02
N LYS A 189 16.01 3.67 -0.27
CA LYS A 189 15.83 3.10 -1.61
C LYS A 189 14.79 3.84 -2.46
N LEU A 190 13.96 4.68 -1.83
CA LEU A 190 13.06 5.58 -2.56
C LEU A 190 13.80 6.81 -3.04
N LEU A 191 14.63 7.36 -2.16
CA LEU A 191 15.50 8.49 -2.46
C LEU A 191 16.57 8.10 -3.48
#